data_0f0f9f62b44688d70657faa493329569
#
_entry.id   0f0f9f62b44688d70657faa493329569
#
_cell.length_a   1.000
_cell.length_b   1.000
_cell.length_c   1.000
_cell.angle_alpha   90.00
_cell.angle_beta   90.00
_cell.angle_gamma   90.00
#
_symmetry.space_group_name_H-M   'P 1'
#
loop_
_entity.id
_entity.type
_entity.pdbx_description
1 polymer ?
#
loop_
_entity_poly.entity_id
_entity_poly.type
_entity_poly.pdbx_seq_one_letter_code
_entity_poly.pdbx_strand_id
1 'polypeptide(L)'
;MNWDETRDFLSPCFPECIRDELAMLLPGELREIRIRAERPAVFVTATRTAKLDWIPGQMQVEALTEALSGHSLFARADETRRGYLTLRGGHRMGLCGHITRKNGQSTLRDIASVCIRIAGEWRGCADGLISRFPALFPGKTPSVLIIGAPGSGKTTLLRDLTRQMADTMSVQAALIDERGELAACVDGVPQLYWTGCRKQKACHG
;
A
#
# COMPACT_ATOMS: atom_id res chain seq x y z
N MET A 1 -5.24 4.99 6.00
CA MET A 1 -4.14 5.83 6.51
C MET A 1 -4.09 7.07 5.64
N ASN A 2 -4.23 8.25 6.23
CA ASN A 2 -4.07 9.51 5.52
C ASN A 2 -2.58 9.83 5.30
N TRP A 3 -2.28 10.97 4.64
CA TRP A 3 -0.89 11.32 4.34
C TRP A 3 -0.05 11.61 5.59
N ASP A 4 -0.61 12.28 6.59
CA ASP A 4 0.11 12.60 7.83
C ASP A 4 0.45 11.33 8.60
N GLU A 5 -0.49 10.40 8.74
CA GLU A 5 -0.26 9.10 9.35
C GLU A 5 0.79 8.26 8.56
N THR A 6 0.79 8.37 7.23
CA THR A 6 1.79 7.71 6.35
C THR A 6 3.17 8.28 6.59
N ARG A 7 3.29 9.61 6.64
CA ARG A 7 4.54 10.31 6.92
C ARG A 7 5.06 9.97 8.31
N ASP A 8 4.19 9.99 9.32
CA ASP A 8 4.55 9.67 10.71
C ASP A 8 5.01 8.22 10.86
N PHE A 9 4.47 7.31 10.06
CA PHE A 9 4.91 5.91 10.01
C PHE A 9 6.28 5.75 9.33
N LEU A 10 6.50 6.44 8.22
CA LEU A 10 7.73 6.32 7.43
C LEU A 10 8.90 7.08 8.03
N SER A 11 8.67 8.32 8.49
CA SER A 11 9.73 9.25 8.90
C SER A 11 10.72 8.69 9.93
N PRO A 12 10.30 7.97 11.00
CA PRO A 12 11.24 7.43 11.99
C PRO A 12 12.24 6.41 11.42
N CYS A 13 11.92 5.79 10.28
CA CYS A 13 12.77 4.78 9.65
C CYS A 13 13.85 5.39 8.75
N PHE A 14 13.77 6.70 8.46
CA PHE A 14 14.67 7.37 7.53
C PHE A 14 15.59 8.38 8.20
N PRO A 15 16.79 8.68 7.61
CA PRO A 15 17.64 9.77 8.08
C PRO A 15 16.99 11.14 7.87
N GLU A 16 17.54 12.15 8.54
CA GLU A 16 17.00 13.52 8.57
C GLU A 16 16.78 14.10 7.17
N CYS A 17 17.77 13.99 6.29
CA CYS A 17 17.68 14.48 4.91
C CYS A 17 16.48 13.89 4.12
N ILE A 18 16.09 12.64 4.40
CA ILE A 18 14.93 12.03 3.78
C ILE A 18 13.64 12.45 4.46
N ARG A 19 13.67 12.66 5.78
CA ARG A 19 12.50 13.16 6.54
C ARG A 19 12.11 14.56 6.09
N ASP A 20 13.08 15.42 5.85
CA ASP A 20 12.85 16.78 5.36
C ASP A 20 12.18 16.78 3.98
N GLU A 21 12.68 15.94 3.07
CA GLU A 21 12.06 15.75 1.75
C GLU A 21 10.62 15.18 1.85
N LEU A 22 10.39 14.23 2.77
CA LEU A 22 9.04 13.69 3.02
C LEU A 22 8.09 14.77 3.57
N ALA A 23 8.59 15.67 4.41
CA ALA A 23 7.80 16.75 5.01
C ALA A 23 7.35 17.80 3.98
N MET A 24 8.09 17.96 2.89
CA MET A 24 7.76 18.91 1.81
C MET A 24 6.72 18.37 0.82
N LEU A 25 6.44 17.07 0.83
CA LEU A 25 5.50 16.46 -0.12
C LEU A 25 4.04 16.68 0.29
N LEU A 26 3.21 16.93 -0.70
CA LEU A 26 1.76 17.05 -0.53
C LEU A 26 1.06 15.67 -0.51
N PRO A 27 -0.15 15.59 0.08
CA PRO A 27 -0.96 14.39 0.05
C PRO A 27 -1.14 13.82 -1.37
N GLY A 28 -0.85 12.54 -1.56
CA GLY A 28 -1.01 11.86 -2.84
C GLY A 28 0.09 12.13 -3.86
N GLU A 29 1.09 12.92 -3.54
CA GLU A 29 2.22 13.20 -4.44
C GLU A 29 3.17 12.02 -4.54
N LEU A 30 3.56 11.44 -3.39
CA LEU A 30 4.49 10.31 -3.33
C LEU A 30 3.81 9.01 -3.78
N ARG A 31 4.44 8.35 -4.74
CA ARG A 31 3.99 7.06 -5.29
C ARG A 31 4.86 5.91 -4.83
N GLU A 32 6.17 6.13 -4.82
CA GLU A 32 7.13 5.07 -4.56
C GLU A 32 8.42 5.64 -3.98
N ILE A 33 9.02 4.90 -3.04
CA ILE A 33 10.37 5.15 -2.51
C ILE A 33 11.23 3.97 -2.93
N ARG A 34 12.34 4.24 -3.63
CA ARG A 34 13.31 3.23 -4.04
C ARG A 34 14.60 3.41 -3.26
N ILE A 35 14.98 2.39 -2.54
CA ILE A 35 16.21 2.33 -1.76
C ILE A 35 17.04 1.18 -2.29
N ARG A 36 18.31 1.44 -2.58
CA ARG A 36 19.26 0.42 -3.03
C ARG A 36 20.62 0.70 -2.41
N ALA A 37 21.26 -0.35 -1.90
CA ALA A 37 22.60 -0.24 -1.35
C ALA A 37 23.56 0.39 -2.38
N GLU A 38 24.44 1.28 -1.91
CA GLU A 38 25.47 1.99 -2.66
C GLU A 38 24.92 2.84 -3.84
N ARG A 39 23.65 3.26 -3.75
CA ARG A 39 23.00 4.13 -4.75
C ARG A 39 22.15 5.20 -4.07
N PRO A 40 22.03 6.38 -4.68
CA PRO A 40 21.12 7.40 -4.18
C PRO A 40 19.70 6.86 -4.02
N ALA A 41 19.07 7.16 -2.90
CA ALA A 41 17.64 6.93 -2.70
C ALA A 41 16.84 7.73 -3.72
N VAL A 42 15.65 7.25 -4.07
CA VAL A 42 14.82 7.86 -5.12
C VAL A 42 13.38 7.98 -4.65
N PHE A 43 12.81 9.17 -4.76
CA PHE A 43 11.37 9.37 -4.70
C PHE A 43 10.79 9.38 -6.10
N VAL A 44 9.70 8.63 -6.27
CA VAL A 44 8.86 8.68 -7.47
C VAL A 44 7.55 9.33 -7.06
N THR A 45 7.29 10.49 -7.62
CA THR A 45 6.03 11.23 -7.41
C THR A 45 5.11 11.05 -8.61
N ALA A 46 3.93 11.68 -8.55
CA ALA A 46 2.98 11.69 -9.65
C ALA A 46 3.55 12.37 -10.91
N THR A 47 4.48 13.31 -10.74
CA THR A 47 4.96 14.20 -11.80
C THR A 47 6.44 14.03 -12.13
N ARG A 48 7.26 13.54 -11.18
CA ARG A 48 8.71 13.46 -11.34
C ARG A 48 9.34 12.29 -10.59
N THR A 49 10.56 11.96 -10.97
CA THR A 49 11.45 11.06 -10.23
C THR A 49 12.63 11.90 -9.74
N ALA A 50 12.83 11.93 -8.42
CA ALA A 50 13.89 12.71 -7.76
C ALA A 50 14.90 11.79 -7.10
N LYS A 51 16.19 12.00 -7.36
CA LYS A 51 17.28 11.41 -6.57
C LYS A 51 17.47 12.24 -5.31
N LEU A 52 17.67 11.56 -4.19
CA LEU A 52 17.82 12.18 -2.88
C LEU A 52 19.28 12.13 -2.44
N ASP A 53 19.64 13.01 -1.54
CA ASP A 53 20.98 13.10 -1.00
C ASP A 53 21.21 12.12 0.16
N TRP A 54 20.96 10.83 -0.13
CA TRP A 54 21.24 9.73 0.77
C TRP A 54 21.61 8.48 -0.02
N ILE A 55 22.80 7.97 0.24
CA ILE A 55 23.34 6.74 -0.35
C ILE A 55 23.51 5.72 0.79
N PRO A 56 22.52 4.84 1.02
CA PRO A 56 22.60 3.85 2.09
C PRO A 56 23.60 2.75 1.76
N GLY A 57 24.34 2.28 2.77
CA GLY A 57 25.05 1.01 2.69
C GLY A 57 24.12 -0.19 2.91
N GLN A 58 24.63 -1.40 2.69
CA GLN A 58 23.90 -2.67 2.84
C GLN A 58 23.19 -2.77 4.21
N MET A 59 23.92 -2.54 5.30
CA MET A 59 23.39 -2.64 6.66
C MET A 59 22.25 -1.64 6.92
N GLN A 60 22.29 -0.46 6.30
CA GLN A 60 21.24 0.55 6.43
C GLN A 60 19.95 0.13 5.70
N VAL A 61 20.07 -0.53 4.54
CA VAL A 61 18.91 -1.09 3.82
C VAL A 61 18.27 -2.20 4.64
N GLU A 62 19.06 -3.07 5.27
CA GLU A 62 18.55 -4.14 6.14
C GLU A 62 17.86 -3.57 7.39
N ALA A 63 18.50 -2.62 8.09
CA ALA A 63 17.93 -1.96 9.26
C ALA A 63 16.61 -1.23 8.94
N LEU A 64 16.57 -0.52 7.80
CA LEU A 64 15.35 0.12 7.29
C LEU A 64 14.24 -0.91 7.05
N THR A 65 14.57 -2.03 6.42
CA THR A 65 13.61 -3.09 6.12
C THR A 65 13.05 -3.69 7.40
N GLU A 66 13.88 -3.92 8.38
CA GLU A 66 13.49 -4.47 9.67
C GLU A 66 12.60 -3.49 10.46
N ALA A 67 12.97 -2.21 10.50
CA ALA A 67 12.18 -1.17 11.14
C ALA A 67 10.78 -1.04 10.50
N LEU A 68 10.71 -0.96 9.17
CA LEU A 68 9.44 -0.86 8.44
C LEU A 68 8.56 -2.12 8.56
N SER A 69 9.16 -3.30 8.74
CA SER A 69 8.43 -4.56 8.95
C SER A 69 7.94 -4.75 10.39
N GLY A 70 8.30 -3.84 11.31
CA GLY A 70 8.03 -3.97 12.74
C GLY A 70 8.77 -5.15 13.36
N HIS A 71 10.01 -5.42 12.92
CA HIS A 71 10.86 -6.53 13.37
C HIS A 71 10.24 -7.92 13.17
N SER A 72 9.35 -8.07 12.18
CA SER A 72 8.56 -9.29 11.98
C SER A 72 8.87 -10.03 10.66
N LEU A 73 10.04 -9.82 10.06
CA LEU A 73 10.43 -10.47 8.80
C LEU A 73 10.32 -12.00 8.84
N PHE A 74 10.72 -12.62 9.98
CA PHE A 74 10.65 -14.06 10.15
C PHE A 74 9.21 -14.57 10.30
N ALA A 75 8.36 -13.83 11.01
CA ALA A 75 6.96 -14.20 11.21
C ALA A 75 6.16 -14.14 9.90
N ARG A 76 6.66 -13.37 8.92
CA ARG A 76 6.01 -13.14 7.61
C ARG A 76 6.76 -13.84 6.47
N ALA A 77 7.29 -15.04 6.75
CA ALA A 77 8.11 -15.80 5.81
C ALA A 77 7.41 -16.08 4.45
N ASP A 78 6.09 -16.22 4.43
CA ASP A 78 5.33 -16.47 3.19
C ASP A 78 5.31 -15.24 2.28
N GLU A 79 5.12 -14.04 2.82
CA GLU A 79 5.21 -12.80 2.06
C GLU A 79 6.64 -12.54 1.60
N THR A 80 7.61 -12.71 2.50
CA THR A 80 9.04 -12.54 2.21
C THR A 80 9.50 -13.47 1.09
N ARG A 81 9.01 -14.71 1.06
CA ARG A 81 9.27 -15.66 -0.05
C ARG A 81 8.70 -15.19 -1.38
N ARG A 82 7.60 -14.46 -1.36
CA ARG A 82 7.00 -13.84 -2.57
C ARG A 82 7.72 -12.56 -2.98
N GLY A 83 8.75 -12.12 -2.23
CA GLY A 83 9.54 -10.93 -2.51
C GLY A 83 8.87 -9.62 -2.13
N TYR A 84 7.87 -9.63 -1.27
CA TYR A 84 7.24 -8.41 -0.78
C TYR A 84 6.66 -8.56 0.62
N LEU A 85 6.43 -7.40 1.26
CA LEU A 85 5.70 -7.26 2.52
C LEU A 85 4.61 -6.20 2.37
N THR A 86 3.48 -6.43 3.03
CA THR A 86 2.45 -5.39 3.19
C THR A 86 2.75 -4.65 4.50
N LEU A 87 2.99 -3.36 4.43
CA LEU A 87 3.27 -2.50 5.57
C LEU A 87 1.96 -1.92 6.14
N ARG A 88 2.08 -1.36 7.35
CA ARG A 88 0.98 -0.60 7.96
C ARG A 88 0.43 0.44 6.98
N GLY A 89 -0.90 0.59 6.93
CA GLY A 89 -1.56 1.47 5.96
C GLY A 89 -1.74 0.89 4.57
N GLY A 90 -1.35 -0.38 4.36
CA GLY A 90 -1.47 -1.07 3.07
C GLY A 90 -0.40 -0.70 2.07
N HIS A 91 0.65 -0.01 2.51
CA HIS A 91 1.83 0.20 1.66
C HIS A 91 2.45 -1.14 1.34
N ARG A 92 3.06 -1.27 0.17
CA ARG A 92 3.69 -2.51 -0.27
C ARG A 92 5.18 -2.31 -0.45
N MET A 93 5.98 -3.06 0.29
CA MET A 93 7.43 -3.06 0.19
C MET A 93 7.91 -4.29 -0.58
N GLY A 94 8.38 -4.11 -1.80
CA GLY A 94 9.10 -5.13 -2.56
C GLY A 94 10.51 -5.28 -2.02
N LEU A 95 10.99 -6.52 -1.93
CA LEU A 95 12.29 -6.88 -1.38
C LEU A 95 13.16 -7.53 -2.46
N CYS A 96 14.42 -7.16 -2.51
CA CYS A 96 15.41 -7.80 -3.38
C CYS A 96 16.69 -8.08 -2.59
N GLY A 97 17.12 -9.34 -2.61
CA GLY A 97 18.29 -9.84 -1.89
C GLY A 97 18.66 -11.25 -2.36
N HIS A 98 19.48 -11.96 -1.61
CA HIS A 98 19.86 -13.32 -1.90
C HIS A 98 18.84 -14.33 -1.34
N ILE A 99 18.48 -15.31 -2.16
CA ILE A 99 17.63 -16.42 -1.73
C ILE A 99 18.52 -17.61 -1.38
N THR A 100 18.52 -18.02 -0.12
CA THR A 100 19.14 -19.25 0.33
C THR A 100 18.09 -20.34 0.48
N ARG A 101 18.43 -21.56 0.05
CA ARG A 101 17.58 -22.74 0.23
C ARG A 101 18.24 -23.71 1.21
N LYS A 102 17.55 -24.00 2.31
CA LYS A 102 17.99 -25.01 3.29
C LYS A 102 16.78 -25.86 3.68
N ASN A 103 16.94 -27.18 3.62
CA ASN A 103 15.89 -28.16 3.95
C ASN A 103 14.55 -27.91 3.21
N GLY A 104 14.59 -27.56 1.94
CA GLY A 104 13.38 -27.26 1.14
C GLY A 104 12.75 -25.90 1.41
N GLN A 105 13.23 -25.15 2.38
CA GLN A 105 12.75 -23.81 2.67
C GLN A 105 13.64 -22.75 2.01
N SER A 106 13.00 -21.79 1.34
CA SER A 106 13.67 -20.61 0.80
C SER A 106 13.60 -19.45 1.78
N THR A 107 14.73 -18.82 2.06
CA THR A 107 14.81 -17.65 2.93
C THR A 107 15.49 -16.52 2.17
N LEU A 108 14.90 -15.33 2.19
CA LEU A 108 15.51 -14.11 1.66
C LEU A 108 16.52 -13.59 2.70
N ARG A 109 17.75 -13.31 2.24
CA ARG A 109 18.84 -12.76 3.04
C ARG A 109 19.53 -11.64 2.28
N ASP A 110 20.39 -10.90 2.96
CA ASP A 110 21.22 -9.86 2.37
C ASP A 110 20.38 -8.91 1.50
N ILE A 111 19.34 -8.32 2.09
CA ILE A 111 18.41 -7.45 1.39
C ILE A 111 19.16 -6.19 0.95
N ALA A 112 19.45 -6.10 -0.35
CA ALA A 112 20.22 -5.02 -0.95
C ALA A 112 19.36 -3.92 -1.57
N SER A 113 18.06 -4.16 -1.74
CA SER A 113 17.15 -3.17 -2.33
C SER A 113 15.72 -3.36 -1.83
N VAL A 114 15.06 -2.25 -1.57
CA VAL A 114 13.63 -2.19 -1.26
C VAL A 114 12.95 -1.14 -2.12
N CYS A 115 11.70 -1.44 -2.47
CA CYS A 115 10.82 -0.55 -3.24
C CYS A 115 9.50 -0.44 -2.49
N ILE A 116 9.25 0.72 -1.89
CA ILE A 116 8.07 0.97 -1.07
C ILE A 116 7.04 1.69 -1.93
N ARG A 117 5.96 1.01 -2.29
CA ARG A 117 4.81 1.62 -2.97
C ARG A 117 3.86 2.19 -1.94
N ILE A 118 3.56 3.47 -2.07
CA ILE A 118 2.67 4.17 -1.17
C ILE A 118 1.23 3.89 -1.56
N ALA A 119 0.48 3.28 -0.66
CA ALA A 119 -0.96 3.14 -0.81
C ALA A 119 -1.60 4.50 -0.56
N GLY A 120 -2.34 5.01 -1.53
CA GLY A 120 -3.09 6.26 -1.39
C GLY A 120 -4.57 5.98 -1.16
N GLU A 121 -5.20 6.71 -0.27
CA GLU A 121 -6.65 6.85 -0.21
C GLU A 121 -7.03 8.10 -1.00
N TRP A 122 -7.67 7.91 -2.15
CA TRP A 122 -8.09 8.98 -3.04
C TRP A 122 -9.60 9.20 -2.85
N ARG A 123 -9.95 10.03 -1.88
CA ARG A 123 -11.35 10.41 -1.63
C ARG A 123 -11.87 11.28 -2.76
N GLY A 124 -13.11 11.01 -3.18
CA GLY A 124 -13.78 11.76 -4.26
C GLY A 124 -13.53 11.23 -5.67
N CYS A 125 -12.67 10.22 -5.87
CA CYS A 125 -12.44 9.68 -7.21
C CYS A 125 -13.67 8.94 -7.78
N ALA A 126 -14.62 8.52 -6.92
CA ALA A 126 -15.87 7.90 -7.31
C ALA A 126 -17.05 8.89 -7.44
N ASP A 127 -16.88 10.18 -7.12
CA ASP A 127 -17.97 11.18 -7.09
C ASP A 127 -18.73 11.24 -8.40
N GLY A 128 -18.00 11.29 -9.53
CA GLY A 128 -18.60 11.34 -10.86
C GLY A 128 -19.37 10.08 -11.24
N LEU A 129 -19.07 8.94 -10.63
CA LEU A 129 -19.80 7.69 -10.85
C LEU A 129 -21.03 7.64 -9.95
N ILE A 130 -20.88 7.90 -8.66
CA ILE A 130 -21.94 7.85 -7.66
C ILE A 130 -23.06 8.85 -7.97
N SER A 131 -22.71 10.07 -8.37
CA SER A 131 -23.71 11.09 -8.72
C SER A 131 -24.63 10.68 -9.86
N ARG A 132 -24.23 9.74 -10.71
CA ARG A 132 -25.01 9.22 -11.84
C ARG A 132 -25.89 8.01 -11.47
N PHE A 133 -25.63 7.33 -10.36
CA PHE A 133 -26.36 6.12 -9.98
C PHE A 133 -27.87 6.31 -9.87
N PRO A 134 -28.41 7.35 -9.22
CA PRO A 134 -29.85 7.55 -9.14
C PRO A 134 -30.53 7.70 -10.50
N ALA A 135 -29.86 8.36 -11.44
CA ALA A 135 -30.39 8.55 -12.79
C ALA A 135 -30.30 7.29 -13.66
N LEU A 136 -29.21 6.53 -13.54
CA LEU A 136 -28.98 5.33 -14.32
C LEU A 136 -29.73 4.10 -13.77
N PHE A 137 -29.97 4.06 -12.47
CA PHE A 137 -30.54 2.91 -11.77
C PHE A 137 -31.64 3.34 -10.77
N PRO A 138 -32.74 3.92 -11.23
CA PRO A 138 -33.76 4.43 -10.32
C PRO A 138 -34.35 3.31 -9.46
N GLY A 139 -34.22 3.45 -8.14
CA GLY A 139 -34.77 2.49 -7.16
C GLY A 139 -34.10 1.09 -7.16
N LYS A 140 -32.95 0.92 -7.81
CA LYS A 140 -32.24 -0.36 -7.89
C LYS A 140 -30.78 -0.20 -7.45
N THR A 141 -30.20 -1.27 -6.88
CA THR A 141 -28.78 -1.38 -6.65
C THR A 141 -28.11 -1.90 -7.93
N PRO A 142 -27.21 -1.14 -8.55
CA PRO A 142 -26.56 -1.57 -9.78
C PRO A 142 -25.54 -2.69 -9.54
N SER A 143 -25.37 -3.56 -10.53
CA SER A 143 -24.18 -4.41 -10.66
C SER A 143 -23.18 -3.65 -11.51
N VAL A 144 -21.97 -3.42 -10.98
CA VAL A 144 -20.91 -2.65 -11.65
C VAL A 144 -19.66 -3.51 -11.84
N LEU A 145 -19.17 -3.56 -13.08
CA LEU A 145 -17.89 -4.18 -13.41
C LEU A 145 -16.89 -3.11 -13.82
N ILE A 146 -15.76 -3.03 -13.09
CA ILE A 146 -14.68 -2.07 -13.36
C ILE A 146 -13.57 -2.77 -14.14
N ILE A 147 -13.35 -2.34 -15.39
CA ILE A 147 -12.36 -2.89 -16.30
C ILE A 147 -11.35 -1.80 -16.66
N GLY A 148 -10.07 -2.18 -16.79
CA GLY A 148 -9.01 -1.27 -17.22
C GLY A 148 -7.62 -1.91 -17.14
N ALA A 149 -6.63 -1.26 -17.72
CA ALA A 149 -5.24 -1.69 -17.70
C ALA A 149 -4.66 -1.77 -16.27
N PRO A 150 -3.58 -2.53 -16.01
CA PRO A 150 -2.85 -2.44 -14.76
C PRO A 150 -2.45 -0.98 -14.46
N GLY A 151 -2.58 -0.55 -13.19
CA GLY A 151 -2.26 0.81 -12.76
C GLY A 151 -3.29 1.90 -13.13
N SER A 152 -4.40 1.58 -13.81
CA SER A 152 -5.42 2.55 -14.22
C SER A 152 -6.33 3.08 -13.09
N GLY A 153 -6.06 2.73 -11.84
CA GLY A 153 -6.82 3.23 -10.68
C GLY A 153 -8.07 2.42 -10.31
N LYS A 154 -8.30 1.23 -10.90
CA LYS A 154 -9.48 0.38 -10.59
C LYS A 154 -9.69 0.14 -9.10
N THR A 155 -8.63 -0.29 -8.41
CA THR A 155 -8.66 -0.54 -6.96
C THR A 155 -8.94 0.74 -6.17
N THR A 156 -8.39 1.86 -6.60
CA THR A 156 -8.61 3.19 -6.00
C THR A 156 -10.07 3.62 -6.13
N LEU A 157 -10.61 3.48 -7.35
CA LEU A 157 -12.02 3.78 -7.63
C LEU A 157 -12.96 2.87 -6.81
N LEU A 158 -12.67 1.56 -6.76
CA LEU A 158 -13.49 0.60 -6.02
C LEU A 158 -13.44 0.86 -4.51
N ARG A 159 -12.30 1.26 -3.96
CA ARG A 159 -12.19 1.67 -2.55
C ARG A 159 -13.09 2.85 -2.23
N ASP A 160 -12.99 3.92 -3.00
CA ASP A 160 -13.74 5.14 -2.75
C ASP A 160 -15.25 4.93 -3.00
N LEU A 161 -15.60 4.14 -4.02
CA LEU A 161 -16.97 3.72 -4.27
C LEU A 161 -17.56 2.97 -3.06
N THR A 162 -16.84 1.96 -2.56
CA THR A 162 -17.28 1.18 -1.39
C THR A 162 -17.41 2.07 -0.15
N ARG A 163 -16.44 2.96 0.09
CA ARG A 163 -16.49 3.93 1.17
C ARG A 163 -17.72 4.83 1.08
N GLN A 164 -17.94 5.45 -0.08
CA GLN A 164 -19.07 6.36 -0.24
C GLN A 164 -20.41 5.65 -0.11
N MET A 165 -20.54 4.43 -0.63
CA MET A 165 -21.75 3.62 -0.43
C MET A 165 -21.99 3.32 1.05
N ALA A 166 -20.94 2.92 1.77
CA ALA A 166 -21.05 2.56 3.18
C ALA A 166 -21.27 3.77 4.11
N ASP A 167 -20.47 4.81 3.94
CA ASP A 167 -20.41 5.94 4.87
C ASP A 167 -21.39 7.06 4.52
N THR A 168 -21.64 7.31 3.23
CA THR A 168 -22.44 8.44 2.75
C THR A 168 -23.86 8.03 2.38
N MET A 169 -24.01 6.88 1.72
CA MET A 169 -25.31 6.40 1.27
C MET A 169 -25.99 5.47 2.28
N SER A 170 -25.36 5.19 3.42
CA SER A 170 -25.85 4.29 4.47
C SER A 170 -26.26 2.89 3.96
N VAL A 171 -25.60 2.43 2.90
CA VAL A 171 -25.82 1.11 2.34
C VAL A 171 -24.95 0.10 3.10
N GLN A 172 -25.55 -1.03 3.52
CA GLN A 172 -24.76 -2.13 4.07
C GLN A 172 -23.90 -2.73 2.96
N ALA A 173 -22.58 -2.52 3.05
CA ALA A 173 -21.62 -3.06 2.10
C ALA A 173 -20.88 -4.26 2.69
N ALA A 174 -20.67 -5.31 1.88
CA ALA A 174 -19.76 -6.40 2.20
C ALA A 174 -18.58 -6.36 1.23
N LEU A 175 -17.36 -6.44 1.75
CA LEU A 175 -16.14 -6.44 0.96
C LEU A 175 -15.51 -7.82 0.96
N ILE A 176 -15.44 -8.45 -0.22
CA ILE A 176 -14.69 -9.68 -0.44
C ILE A 176 -13.35 -9.29 -1.07
N ASP A 177 -12.28 -9.43 -0.31
CA ASP A 177 -10.94 -8.94 -0.67
C ASP A 177 -9.92 -10.08 -0.55
N GLU A 178 -9.80 -10.85 -1.62
CA GLU A 178 -8.94 -12.03 -1.69
C GLU A 178 -7.45 -11.71 -1.42
N ARG A 179 -6.99 -10.57 -1.94
CA ARG A 179 -5.58 -10.17 -1.87
C ARG A 179 -5.26 -9.20 -0.74
N GLY A 180 -6.26 -8.77 0.03
CA GLY A 180 -6.10 -7.76 1.05
C GLY A 180 -5.76 -6.36 0.53
N GLU A 181 -5.96 -6.13 -0.78
CA GLU A 181 -5.60 -4.87 -1.43
C GLU A 181 -6.63 -3.77 -1.21
N LEU A 182 -7.92 -4.10 -1.17
CA LEU A 182 -9.01 -3.12 -1.02
C LEU A 182 -9.06 -2.55 0.39
N ALA A 183 -9.05 -3.41 1.40
CA ALA A 183 -9.07 -3.01 2.81
C ALA A 183 -7.67 -2.75 3.38
N ALA A 184 -6.62 -2.85 2.55
CA ALA A 184 -5.22 -2.66 2.96
C ALA A 184 -4.85 -3.53 4.16
N CYS A 185 -5.13 -4.84 4.11
CA CYS A 185 -4.97 -5.72 5.25
C CYS A 185 -3.52 -5.99 5.60
N VAL A 186 -3.21 -5.90 6.89
CA VAL A 186 -1.95 -6.34 7.48
C VAL A 186 -2.29 -7.44 8.49
N ASP A 187 -1.67 -8.60 8.36
CA ASP A 187 -1.91 -9.79 9.20
C ASP A 187 -3.42 -10.14 9.35
N GLY A 188 -4.16 -9.98 8.25
CA GLY A 188 -5.61 -10.21 8.21
C GLY A 188 -6.46 -9.08 8.80
N VAL A 189 -5.85 -8.07 9.40
CA VAL A 189 -6.54 -6.91 9.98
C VAL A 189 -6.69 -5.81 8.93
N PRO A 190 -7.92 -5.35 8.63
CA PRO A 190 -8.15 -4.21 7.75
C PRO A 190 -7.51 -2.94 8.33
N GLN A 191 -6.78 -2.19 7.51
CA GLN A 191 -6.24 -0.88 7.88
C GLN A 191 -7.15 0.26 7.43
N LEU A 192 -8.02 0.01 6.45
CA LEU A 192 -9.07 0.92 6.03
C LEU A 192 -10.40 0.45 6.63
N TYR A 193 -11.05 1.33 7.40
CA TYR A 193 -12.31 1.07 8.06
C TYR A 193 -13.37 2.00 7.49
N TRP A 194 -14.53 1.45 7.12
CA TRP A 194 -15.72 2.18 6.68
C TRP A 194 -16.88 1.77 7.53
N THR A 195 -17.62 2.73 8.05
CA THR A 195 -18.62 2.55 9.13
C THR A 195 -19.72 1.54 8.76
N GLY A 196 -20.14 1.52 7.50
CA GLY A 196 -21.19 0.61 7.00
C GLY A 196 -20.67 -0.67 6.36
N CYS A 197 -19.37 -0.96 6.39
CA CYS A 197 -18.81 -2.09 5.66
C CYS A 197 -18.48 -3.28 6.57
N ARG A 198 -19.00 -4.47 6.21
CA ARG A 198 -18.57 -5.76 6.79
C ARG A 198 -17.57 -6.43 5.88
N LYS A 199 -16.38 -6.75 6.40
CA LYS A 199 -15.38 -7.49 5.66
C LYS A 199 -15.60 -8.99 5.81
N GLN A 200 -15.56 -9.70 4.68
CA GLN A 200 -15.36 -11.14 4.64
C GLN A 200 -14.02 -11.44 3.98
N LYS A 201 -13.16 -12.19 4.67
CA LYS A 201 -11.96 -12.75 4.07
C LYS A 201 -12.41 -13.94 3.23
N ALA A 202 -12.06 -13.96 1.95
CA ALA A 202 -12.21 -15.17 1.15
C ALA A 202 -11.27 -16.23 1.77
N CYS A 203 -11.85 -17.30 2.33
CA CYS A 203 -11.08 -18.46 2.74
C CYS A 203 -10.69 -19.21 1.46
N HIS A 204 -9.39 -19.31 1.19
CA HIS A 204 -8.91 -20.30 0.25
C HIS A 204 -9.04 -21.66 0.92
N GLY A 205 -9.87 -22.53 0.32
CA GLY A 205 -9.87 -23.95 0.56
C GLY A 205 -8.64 -24.61 -0.09
#